data_dffa3fc0a9143259ef427d104d6218e5
#
_entry.id   dffa3fc0a9143259ef427d104d6218e5
#
_cell.length_a   1.000
_cell.length_b   1.000
_cell.length_c   1.000
_cell.angle_alpha   90.00
_cell.angle_beta   90.00
_cell.angle_gamma   90.00
#
_symmetry.space_group_name_H-M   'P 1'
#
loop_
_entity.id
_entity.type
_entity.pdbx_description
1 polymer ?
#
loop_
_entity_poly.entity_id
_entity_poly.type
_entity_poly.pdbx_seq_one_letter_code
_entity_poly.pdbx_strand_id
1 'polypeptide(L)'
;MYQSFYTGALGAGSCMAKMSVIANNLANINNDGYKPKTAVFSDLLNYNLNDSEEAVTNLMAGNGVRLQRTYTSYDVGAMTQTNSPLDYAIAEDNAFFMVQDPATGEITYTRSGSFHRGQWEDDYYLTTDNGKLVLDQNGEPLEAEVPDIEKLQAMLEEDYEPEEDDEDDEDDEDKPRISVYTFSNPMHLTSVGNNEYAAPEGMEPVLVERAKIVSSALERSGTDLSKEMVRMIECQRA
;
A
#
# COMPACT_ATOMS: atom_id res chain seq x y z
N MET A 1 30.88 29.24 -17.39
CA MET A 1 30.82 29.37 -15.92
C MET A 1 29.39 29.23 -15.38
N TYR A 2 28.38 29.85 -16.01
CA TYR A 2 26.98 29.74 -15.54
C TYR A 2 26.37 28.35 -15.71
N GLN A 3 26.79 27.59 -16.72
CA GLN A 3 26.23 26.26 -17.01
C GLN A 3 26.58 25.21 -15.94
N SER A 4 27.84 25.15 -15.53
CA SER A 4 28.25 24.23 -14.46
C SER A 4 27.55 24.56 -13.14
N PHE A 5 27.32 25.84 -12.86
CA PHE A 5 26.52 26.25 -11.71
C PHE A 5 25.05 25.78 -11.81
N TYR A 6 24.46 25.95 -13.00
CA TYR A 6 23.08 25.52 -13.26
C TYR A 6 22.93 23.99 -13.14
N THR A 7 23.87 23.25 -13.75
CA THR A 7 23.90 21.78 -13.65
C THR A 7 24.05 21.30 -12.19
N GLY A 8 24.91 21.98 -11.42
CA GLY A 8 25.06 21.70 -9.99
C GLY A 8 23.78 21.99 -9.19
N ALA A 9 23.09 23.10 -9.49
CA ALA A 9 21.82 23.43 -8.85
C ALA A 9 20.71 22.41 -9.15
N LEU A 10 20.62 21.94 -10.41
CA LEU A 10 19.69 20.85 -10.79
C LEU A 10 20.02 19.54 -10.08
N GLY A 11 21.31 19.18 -9.99
CA GLY A 11 21.75 18.00 -9.24
C GLY A 11 21.36 18.07 -7.77
N ALA A 12 21.64 19.20 -7.12
CA ALA A 12 21.26 19.42 -5.71
C ALA A 12 19.74 19.35 -5.51
N GLY A 13 18.95 19.97 -6.38
CA GLY A 13 17.48 19.89 -6.36
C GLY A 13 16.98 18.46 -6.51
N SER A 14 17.60 17.68 -7.38
CA SER A 14 17.28 16.25 -7.57
C SER A 14 17.62 15.41 -6.35
N CYS A 15 18.76 15.69 -5.70
CA CYS A 15 19.13 15.03 -4.43
C CYS A 15 18.16 15.39 -3.29
N MET A 16 17.70 16.64 -3.21
CA MET A 16 16.68 17.05 -2.23
C MET A 16 15.36 16.32 -2.46
N ALA A 17 14.93 16.20 -3.72
CA ALA A 17 13.71 15.44 -4.06
C ALA A 17 13.84 13.96 -3.67
N LYS A 18 14.99 13.31 -3.92
CA LYS A 18 15.27 11.94 -3.46
C LYS A 18 15.24 11.85 -1.93
N MET A 19 15.84 12.81 -1.25
CA MET A 19 15.84 12.85 0.21
C MET A 19 14.43 12.97 0.79
N SER A 20 13.53 13.72 0.15
CA SER A 20 12.13 13.81 0.53
C SER A 20 11.42 12.44 0.43
N VAL A 21 11.70 11.66 -0.64
CA VAL A 21 11.15 10.31 -0.79
C VAL A 21 11.68 9.37 0.30
N ILE A 22 12.99 9.42 0.58
CA ILE A 22 13.61 8.62 1.65
C ILE A 22 13.04 8.99 3.01
N ALA A 23 12.86 10.27 3.30
CA ALA A 23 12.29 10.75 4.56
C ALA A 23 10.83 10.27 4.72
N ASN A 24 10.04 10.24 3.64
CA ASN A 24 8.69 9.72 3.64
C ASN A 24 8.68 8.21 3.95
N ASN A 25 9.55 7.42 3.33
CA ASN A 25 9.68 5.98 3.61
C ASN A 25 10.06 5.75 5.08
N LEU A 26 11.01 6.54 5.59
CA LEU A 26 11.47 6.42 6.98
C LEU A 26 10.40 6.81 7.99
N ALA A 27 9.60 7.84 7.71
CA ALA A 27 8.49 8.25 8.56
C ALA A 27 7.41 7.16 8.67
N ASN A 28 7.23 6.35 7.61
CA ASN A 28 6.22 5.30 7.54
C ASN A 28 6.77 3.87 7.79
N ILE A 29 7.93 3.76 8.43
CA ILE A 29 8.55 2.46 8.68
C ILE A 29 7.77 1.57 9.65
N ASN A 30 7.00 2.17 10.54
CA ASN A 30 6.18 1.48 11.53
C ASN A 30 4.71 1.37 11.11
N ASN A 31 4.34 1.87 9.93
CA ASN A 31 2.96 1.80 9.45
C ASN A 31 2.72 0.48 8.74
N ASP A 32 1.74 -0.29 9.21
CA ASP A 32 1.38 -1.58 8.63
C ASP A 32 0.83 -1.41 7.21
N GLY A 33 1.21 -2.33 6.31
CA GLY A 33 0.84 -2.28 4.90
C GLY A 33 1.46 -1.15 4.08
N TYR A 34 2.38 -0.34 4.65
CA TYR A 34 3.02 0.73 3.89
C TYR A 34 3.95 0.19 2.81
N LYS A 35 3.80 0.74 1.60
CA LYS A 35 4.62 0.40 0.43
C LYS A 35 5.64 1.49 0.12
N PRO A 36 6.95 1.16 0.14
CA PRO A 36 8.01 2.15 -0.04
C PRO A 36 8.02 2.72 -1.45
N LYS A 37 8.32 4.00 -1.53
CA LYS A 37 8.50 4.73 -2.79
C LYS A 37 9.97 4.82 -3.16
N THR A 38 10.27 4.66 -4.45
CA THR A 38 11.62 4.79 -4.97
C THR A 38 11.66 5.89 -6.03
N ALA A 39 12.67 6.75 -5.94
CA ALA A 39 12.91 7.83 -6.89
C ALA A 39 13.76 7.33 -8.08
N VAL A 40 13.27 7.57 -9.28
CA VAL A 40 13.99 7.27 -10.53
C VAL A 40 14.45 8.57 -11.18
N PHE A 41 15.72 8.60 -11.54
CA PHE A 41 16.32 9.74 -12.20
C PHE A 41 16.51 9.48 -13.69
N SER A 42 16.43 10.52 -14.47
CA SER A 42 16.84 10.51 -15.87
C SER A 42 17.92 11.58 -16.11
N ASP A 43 18.86 11.23 -16.96
CA ASP A 43 19.81 12.19 -17.52
C ASP A 43 19.07 13.13 -18.47
N LEU A 44 19.46 14.40 -18.45
CA LEU A 44 18.98 15.37 -19.42
C LEU A 44 19.78 15.25 -20.70
N LEU A 45 19.15 15.59 -21.83
CA LEU A 45 19.79 15.50 -23.14
C LEU A 45 21.12 16.24 -23.17
N ASN A 46 22.15 15.54 -23.60
CA ASN A 46 23.47 16.10 -23.83
C ASN A 46 23.42 16.95 -25.10
N TYR A 47 24.14 18.04 -25.11
CA TYR A 47 24.30 18.84 -26.32
C TYR A 47 25.75 18.76 -26.84
N ASN A 48 25.87 18.87 -28.16
CA ASN A 48 27.18 18.86 -28.81
C ASN A 48 27.83 20.26 -28.71
N LEU A 49 29.06 20.31 -28.22
CA LEU A 49 29.84 21.54 -28.11
C LEU A 49 30.46 21.99 -29.45
N ASN A 50 30.57 21.05 -30.40
CA ASN A 50 31.10 21.30 -31.73
C ASN A 50 29.98 21.31 -32.76
N ASP A 51 29.62 22.51 -33.23
CA ASP A 51 28.57 22.72 -34.22
C ASP A 51 29.13 22.79 -35.66
N SER A 52 30.39 22.40 -35.88
CA SER A 52 31.04 22.42 -37.21
C SER A 52 31.06 21.01 -37.80
N GLU A 53 30.63 20.90 -39.07
CA GLU A 53 30.58 19.61 -39.81
C GLU A 53 31.95 18.92 -39.97
N GLU A 54 33.05 19.64 -39.74
CA GLU A 54 34.42 19.13 -39.82
C GLU A 54 35.08 18.78 -38.48
N ALA A 55 34.33 18.76 -37.39
CA ALA A 55 34.89 18.48 -36.07
C ALA A 55 35.28 17.02 -35.90
N VAL A 56 36.56 16.77 -35.69
CA VAL A 56 37.17 15.43 -35.49
C VAL A 56 36.78 14.80 -34.14
N THR A 57 36.18 15.53 -33.22
CA THR A 57 35.82 15.08 -31.89
C THR A 57 34.39 15.44 -31.53
N ASN A 58 33.59 14.43 -31.17
CA ASN A 58 32.24 14.62 -30.60
C ASN A 58 32.38 15.06 -29.13
N LEU A 59 32.61 16.32 -28.88
CA LEU A 59 32.59 16.89 -27.54
C LEU A 59 31.16 17.14 -27.11
N MET A 60 30.68 16.35 -26.18
CA MET A 60 29.32 16.46 -25.60
C MET A 60 29.41 17.04 -24.19
N ALA A 61 28.49 17.93 -23.85
CA ALA A 61 28.31 18.40 -22.49
C ALA A 61 26.94 17.91 -21.95
N GLY A 62 26.95 17.36 -20.75
CA GLY A 62 25.74 16.97 -20.04
C GLY A 62 24.99 18.18 -19.47
N ASN A 63 23.67 18.13 -19.49
CA ASN A 63 22.81 19.16 -18.91
C ASN A 63 22.36 18.83 -17.47
N GLY A 64 22.87 17.74 -16.90
CA GLY A 64 22.56 17.30 -15.54
C GLY A 64 21.45 16.24 -15.46
N VAL A 65 21.00 15.99 -14.24
CA VAL A 65 20.05 14.93 -13.90
C VAL A 65 18.77 15.53 -13.31
N ARG A 66 17.65 14.89 -13.61
CA ARG A 66 16.33 15.27 -13.08
C ARG A 66 15.60 14.06 -12.53
N LEU A 67 14.84 14.25 -11.45
CA LEU A 67 13.87 13.26 -10.99
C LEU A 67 12.81 13.06 -12.09
N GLN A 68 12.73 11.86 -12.64
CA GLN A 68 11.78 11.52 -13.70
C GLN A 68 10.43 11.14 -13.11
N ARG A 69 10.44 10.21 -12.14
CA ARG A 69 9.24 9.72 -11.47
C ARG A 69 9.60 9.08 -10.14
N THR A 70 8.59 8.92 -9.32
CA THR A 70 8.61 8.01 -8.18
C THR A 70 7.70 6.82 -8.50
N TYR A 71 8.09 5.62 -8.10
CA TYR A 71 7.23 4.46 -8.17
C TYR A 71 7.12 3.79 -6.80
N THR A 72 5.99 3.18 -6.55
CA THR A 72 5.74 2.42 -5.33
C THR A 72 6.00 0.94 -5.61
N SER A 73 6.73 0.26 -4.73
CA SER A 73 6.89 -1.20 -4.78
C SER A 73 5.74 -1.83 -4.00
N TYR A 74 4.96 -2.69 -4.68
CA TYR A 74 3.82 -3.39 -4.08
C TYR A 74 4.16 -4.85 -3.72
N ASP A 75 5.44 -5.19 -3.64
CA ASP A 75 5.90 -6.51 -3.21
C ASP A 75 5.41 -6.81 -1.78
N VAL A 76 5.16 -8.08 -1.48
CA VAL A 76 4.74 -8.50 -0.14
C VAL A 76 5.83 -8.20 0.89
N GLY A 77 5.44 -7.54 1.97
CA GLY A 77 6.30 -7.27 3.13
C GLY A 77 6.40 -8.44 4.10
N ALA A 78 7.17 -8.26 5.15
CA ALA A 78 7.22 -9.24 6.23
C ALA A 78 5.89 -9.24 6.99
N MET A 79 5.34 -10.43 7.23
CA MET A 79 4.13 -10.60 8.02
C MET A 79 4.49 -10.83 9.49
N THR A 80 3.74 -10.21 10.37
CA THR A 80 3.85 -10.40 11.82
C THR A 80 2.51 -10.89 12.34
N GLN A 81 2.52 -12.00 13.06
CA GLN A 81 1.33 -12.51 13.70
C GLN A 81 0.95 -11.60 14.87
N THR A 82 -0.33 -11.26 14.93
CA THR A 82 -0.95 -10.48 15.99
C THR A 82 -1.89 -11.38 16.78
N ASN A 83 -2.36 -10.91 17.93
CA ASN A 83 -3.36 -11.64 18.71
C ASN A 83 -4.79 -11.13 18.44
N SER A 84 -4.97 -10.29 17.46
CA SER A 84 -6.27 -9.73 17.07
C SER A 84 -6.91 -10.59 15.98
N PRO A 85 -8.12 -11.07 16.17
CA PRO A 85 -8.83 -11.86 15.14
C PRO A 85 -9.28 -11.02 13.95
N LEU A 86 -9.30 -9.68 14.08
CA LEU A 86 -9.73 -8.76 13.03
C LEU A 86 -8.56 -8.23 12.19
N ASP A 87 -7.35 -8.68 12.48
CA ASP A 87 -6.17 -8.33 11.69
C ASP A 87 -5.99 -9.31 10.54
N TYR A 88 -5.82 -8.78 9.34
CA TYR A 88 -5.68 -9.57 8.12
C TYR A 88 -4.48 -9.11 7.30
N ALA A 89 -3.74 -10.07 6.76
CA ALA A 89 -2.62 -9.79 5.85
C ALA A 89 -2.83 -10.51 4.51
N ILE A 90 -2.51 -9.84 3.40
CA ILE A 90 -2.56 -10.44 2.07
C ILE A 90 -1.19 -10.99 1.72
N ALA A 91 -1.11 -12.30 1.42
CA ALA A 91 0.12 -13.00 1.04
C ALA A 91 0.39 -12.99 -0.48
N GLU A 92 -0.19 -12.05 -1.21
CA GLU A 92 -0.06 -11.92 -2.66
C GLU A 92 0.45 -10.54 -3.06
N ASP A 93 1.28 -10.49 -4.10
CA ASP A 93 1.78 -9.24 -4.65
C ASP A 93 0.65 -8.50 -5.40
N ASN A 94 0.73 -7.16 -5.40
CA ASN A 94 -0.18 -6.28 -6.13
C ASN A 94 -1.68 -6.44 -5.78
N ALA A 95 -1.99 -6.99 -4.61
CA ALA A 95 -3.34 -7.22 -4.14
C ALA A 95 -3.71 -6.21 -3.04
N PHE A 96 -4.98 -5.84 -2.94
CA PHE A 96 -5.47 -4.77 -2.06
C PHE A 96 -6.84 -5.12 -1.50
N PHE A 97 -7.12 -4.68 -0.29
CA PHE A 97 -8.46 -4.63 0.28
C PHE A 97 -9.23 -3.46 -0.32
N MET A 98 -10.52 -3.64 -0.55
CA MET A 98 -11.41 -2.59 -1.00
C MET A 98 -12.14 -1.98 0.20
N VAL A 99 -12.10 -0.66 0.30
CA VAL A 99 -12.74 0.08 1.40
C VAL A 99 -13.54 1.25 0.85
N GLN A 100 -14.63 1.57 1.51
CA GLN A 100 -15.53 2.65 1.12
C GLN A 100 -15.65 3.69 2.24
N ASP A 101 -15.61 4.95 1.86
CA ASP A 101 -15.92 6.05 2.75
C ASP A 101 -17.45 6.14 2.92
N PRO A 102 -17.99 5.94 4.13
CA PRO A 102 -19.43 5.97 4.36
C PRO A 102 -20.07 7.36 4.12
N ALA A 103 -19.29 8.44 4.19
CA ALA A 103 -19.80 9.79 3.99
C ALA A 103 -19.87 10.20 2.53
N THR A 104 -18.90 9.80 1.72
CA THR A 104 -18.77 10.19 0.31
C THR A 104 -19.17 9.09 -0.66
N GLY A 105 -19.17 7.83 -0.22
CA GLY A 105 -19.33 6.66 -1.07
C GLY A 105 -18.10 6.36 -1.95
N GLU A 106 -17.00 7.07 -1.76
CA GLU A 106 -15.78 6.89 -2.54
C GLU A 106 -15.09 5.58 -2.18
N ILE A 107 -14.74 4.80 -3.20
CA ILE A 107 -14.03 3.53 -3.05
C ILE A 107 -12.53 3.79 -3.14
N THR A 108 -11.80 3.30 -2.16
CA THR A 108 -10.34 3.31 -2.13
C THR A 108 -9.80 1.92 -1.83
N TYR A 109 -8.52 1.71 -2.08
CA TYR A 109 -7.86 0.42 -1.91
C TYR A 109 -6.73 0.56 -0.91
N THR A 110 -6.63 -0.39 0.01
CA THR A 110 -5.60 -0.36 1.04
C THR A 110 -4.87 -1.71 1.15
N ARG A 111 -3.66 -1.66 1.65
CA ARG A 111 -2.88 -2.85 2.01
C ARG A 111 -2.83 -3.06 3.53
N SER A 112 -3.25 -2.05 4.30
CA SER A 112 -3.37 -2.19 5.74
C SER A 112 -4.56 -3.08 6.07
N GLY A 113 -4.32 -4.13 6.83
CA GLY A 113 -5.35 -5.05 7.31
C GLY A 113 -5.63 -4.90 8.80
N SER A 114 -5.22 -3.79 9.42
CA SER A 114 -5.60 -3.44 10.78
C SER A 114 -7.03 -2.96 10.79
N PHE A 115 -7.95 -3.89 11.03
CA PHE A 115 -9.37 -3.58 11.04
C PHE A 115 -9.94 -3.59 12.44
N HIS A 116 -10.96 -2.76 12.63
CA HIS A 116 -11.66 -2.59 13.90
C HIS A 116 -13.16 -2.73 13.70
N ARG A 117 -13.89 -2.98 14.77
CA ARG A 117 -15.34 -2.90 14.74
C ARG A 117 -15.78 -1.46 14.83
N GLY A 118 -16.49 -0.99 13.83
CA GLY A 118 -17.15 0.30 13.82
C GLY A 118 -18.66 0.14 13.80
N GLN A 119 -19.38 0.98 14.54
CA GLN A 119 -20.82 1.04 14.45
C GLN A 119 -21.20 2.02 13.34
N TRP A 120 -22.00 1.56 12.39
CA TRP A 120 -22.60 2.37 11.34
C TRP A 120 -24.10 2.13 11.32
N GLU A 121 -24.88 3.20 11.46
CA GLU A 121 -26.34 3.11 11.67
C GLU A 121 -26.67 2.27 12.91
N ASP A 122 -27.26 1.09 12.76
CA ASP A 122 -27.66 0.21 13.87
C ASP A 122 -26.80 -1.06 13.97
N ASP A 123 -25.92 -1.30 12.95
CA ASP A 123 -25.12 -2.53 12.83
C ASP A 123 -23.62 -2.29 13.04
N TYR A 124 -22.90 -3.39 13.26
CA TYR A 124 -21.45 -3.38 13.43
C TYR A 124 -20.78 -3.89 12.17
N TYR A 125 -19.91 -3.04 11.62
CA TYR A 125 -19.14 -3.35 10.41
C TYR A 125 -17.64 -3.37 10.67
N LEU A 126 -16.93 -4.06 9.79
CA LEU A 126 -15.48 -4.04 9.77
C LEU A 126 -15.00 -2.70 9.18
N THR A 127 -14.24 -1.95 9.97
CA THR A 127 -13.79 -0.60 9.60
C THR A 127 -12.27 -0.49 9.68
N THR A 128 -11.71 0.40 8.89
CA THR A 128 -10.30 0.80 9.00
C THR A 128 -10.11 1.81 10.13
N ASP A 129 -8.85 2.09 10.50
CA ASP A 129 -8.48 3.13 11.48
C ASP A 129 -9.06 4.52 11.13
N ASN A 130 -9.32 4.77 9.85
CA ASN A 130 -9.88 6.02 9.34
C ASN A 130 -11.42 6.02 9.31
N GLY A 131 -12.08 4.95 9.78
CA GLY A 131 -13.52 4.81 9.80
C GLY A 131 -14.14 4.47 8.45
N LYS A 132 -13.37 3.99 7.47
CA LYS A 132 -13.91 3.47 6.21
C LYS A 132 -14.35 2.03 6.36
N LEU A 133 -15.45 1.67 5.68
CA LEU A 133 -16.03 0.35 5.69
C LEU A 133 -15.24 -0.59 4.77
N VAL A 134 -14.96 -1.79 5.24
CA VAL A 134 -14.37 -2.86 4.42
C VAL A 134 -15.48 -3.52 3.62
N LEU A 135 -15.27 -3.73 2.33
CA LEU A 135 -16.26 -4.31 1.44
C LEU A 135 -16.02 -5.80 1.21
N ASP A 136 -17.10 -6.53 1.01
CA ASP A 136 -17.10 -7.92 0.60
C ASP A 136 -16.97 -8.07 -0.93
N GLN A 137 -17.07 -9.31 -1.44
CA GLN A 137 -16.99 -9.64 -2.86
C GLN A 137 -18.10 -9.00 -3.70
N ASN A 138 -19.25 -8.69 -3.08
CA ASN A 138 -20.42 -8.11 -3.74
C ASN A 138 -20.37 -6.57 -3.74
N GLY A 139 -19.39 -5.99 -3.02
CA GLY A 139 -19.28 -4.55 -2.84
C GLY A 139 -20.18 -4.02 -1.70
N GLU A 140 -20.65 -4.90 -0.82
CA GLU A 140 -21.41 -4.56 0.36
C GLU A 140 -20.48 -4.46 1.59
N PRO A 141 -20.81 -3.60 2.58
CA PRO A 141 -20.03 -3.50 3.79
C PRO A 141 -20.01 -4.82 4.57
N LEU A 142 -18.83 -5.28 4.97
CA LEU A 142 -18.67 -6.51 5.70
C LEU A 142 -19.09 -6.33 7.16
N GLU A 143 -20.10 -7.07 7.57
CA GLU A 143 -20.57 -7.10 8.95
C GLU A 143 -19.53 -7.73 9.86
N ALA A 144 -19.27 -7.11 11.00
CA ALA A 144 -18.43 -7.66 12.04
C ALA A 144 -19.31 -8.42 13.03
N GLU A 145 -19.28 -9.75 12.99
CA GLU A 145 -20.01 -10.58 13.95
C GLU A 145 -19.67 -10.14 15.37
N VAL A 146 -20.70 -9.73 16.10
CA VAL A 146 -20.60 -9.52 17.55
C VAL A 146 -20.75 -10.88 18.19
N PRO A 147 -19.77 -11.40 18.94
CA PRO A 147 -19.97 -12.62 19.68
C PRO A 147 -21.16 -12.41 20.62
N ASP A 148 -22.21 -13.20 20.45
CA ASP A 148 -23.39 -13.17 21.30
C ASP A 148 -22.98 -13.30 22.76
N ILE A 149 -23.29 -12.25 23.54
CA ILE A 149 -22.97 -12.22 24.98
C ILE A 149 -23.63 -13.42 25.67
N GLU A 150 -24.80 -13.88 25.17
CA GLU A 150 -25.49 -15.05 25.64
C GLU A 150 -24.71 -16.36 25.38
N LYS A 151 -24.10 -16.50 24.19
CA LYS A 151 -23.19 -17.63 23.89
C LYS A 151 -21.93 -17.60 24.73
N LEU A 152 -21.35 -16.41 24.95
CA LEU A 152 -20.19 -16.26 25.83
C LEU A 152 -20.52 -16.54 27.29
N GLN A 153 -21.71 -16.18 27.76
CA GLN A 153 -22.19 -16.51 29.11
C GLN A 153 -22.46 -18.01 29.25
N ALA A 154 -23.05 -18.61 28.23
CA ALA A 154 -23.28 -20.08 28.22
C ALA A 154 -21.96 -20.88 28.22
N MET A 155 -20.92 -20.37 27.53
CA MET A 155 -19.58 -20.98 27.57
C MET A 155 -18.87 -20.84 28.93
N LEU A 156 -19.30 -19.92 29.78
CA LEU A 156 -18.77 -19.74 31.15
C LEU A 156 -19.52 -20.57 32.20
N GLU A 157 -20.68 -21.11 31.87
CA GLU A 157 -21.42 -22.05 32.71
C GLU A 157 -20.78 -23.44 32.57
N GLU A 158 -20.52 -24.12 33.71
CA GLU A 158 -19.80 -25.41 33.76
C GLU A 158 -20.53 -26.58 33.06
N ASP A 159 -21.78 -26.39 32.62
CA ASP A 159 -22.61 -27.38 31.93
C ASP A 159 -22.78 -27.13 30.41
N TYR A 160 -21.92 -26.35 29.80
CA TYR A 160 -21.95 -26.12 28.34
C TYR A 160 -21.48 -27.37 27.59
N GLU A 161 -22.42 -28.15 27.07
CA GLU A 161 -22.12 -29.12 26.01
C GLU A 161 -22.08 -28.36 24.69
N PRO A 162 -20.91 -28.29 24.02
CA PRO A 162 -20.87 -27.69 22.67
C PRO A 162 -21.84 -28.50 21.80
N GLU A 163 -22.85 -27.82 21.26
CA GLU A 163 -23.59 -28.39 20.14
C GLU A 163 -22.51 -28.77 19.12
N GLU A 164 -22.43 -30.05 18.75
CA GLU A 164 -21.65 -30.48 17.62
C GLU A 164 -22.31 -29.78 16.42
N ASP A 165 -21.83 -28.59 16.10
CA ASP A 165 -22.11 -27.98 14.80
C ASP A 165 -21.63 -29.03 13.81
N ASP A 166 -22.57 -29.77 13.23
CA ASP A 166 -22.30 -30.63 12.10
C ASP A 166 -21.50 -29.80 11.13
N GLU A 167 -20.17 -30.03 11.07
CA GLU A 167 -19.30 -29.53 10.03
C GLU A 167 -19.75 -30.21 8.71
N ASP A 168 -20.98 -29.92 8.30
CA ASP A 168 -21.34 -30.06 6.92
C ASP A 168 -20.56 -29.00 6.16
N ASP A 169 -19.46 -29.44 5.52
CA ASP A 169 -18.71 -28.74 4.48
C ASP A 169 -19.62 -28.41 3.26
N GLU A 170 -20.85 -27.94 3.52
CA GLU A 170 -21.71 -27.37 2.49
C GLU A 170 -21.18 -25.99 2.12
N ASP A 171 -20.38 -26.00 1.05
CA ASP A 171 -20.05 -24.86 0.19
C ASP A 171 -20.03 -23.48 0.90
N ASP A 172 -18.93 -23.21 1.57
CA ASP A 172 -18.58 -21.92 2.19
C ASP A 172 -18.45 -20.77 1.13
N GLU A 173 -19.02 -20.96 -0.06
CA GLU A 173 -18.96 -19.98 -1.16
C GLU A 173 -19.86 -18.77 -0.93
N ASP A 174 -20.91 -18.89 -0.10
CA ASP A 174 -21.90 -17.82 0.13
C ASP A 174 -21.63 -16.97 1.37
N LYS A 175 -20.63 -17.33 2.21
CA LYS A 175 -20.29 -16.49 3.36
C LYS A 175 -19.57 -15.21 2.92
N PRO A 176 -19.94 -14.04 3.44
CA PRO A 176 -19.27 -12.80 3.12
C PRO A 176 -17.80 -12.88 3.52
N ARG A 177 -16.91 -12.79 2.54
CA ARG A 177 -15.46 -12.82 2.74
C ARG A 177 -14.86 -11.49 2.37
N ILE A 178 -13.81 -11.10 3.09
CA ILE A 178 -13.06 -9.89 2.74
C ILE A 178 -12.60 -9.97 1.29
N SER A 179 -13.00 -8.99 0.49
CA SER A 179 -12.62 -8.93 -0.92
C SER A 179 -11.20 -8.45 -1.12
N VAL A 180 -10.49 -9.13 -1.98
CA VAL A 180 -9.14 -8.77 -2.40
C VAL A 180 -9.14 -8.51 -3.90
N TYR A 181 -8.62 -7.36 -4.29
CA TYR A 181 -8.55 -6.94 -5.68
C TYR A 181 -7.12 -6.75 -6.13
N THR A 182 -6.88 -7.06 -7.38
CA THR A 182 -5.62 -6.79 -8.08
C THR A 182 -5.85 -5.86 -9.26
N PHE A 183 -4.80 -5.19 -9.71
CA PHE A 183 -4.83 -4.28 -10.84
C PHE A 183 -3.86 -4.73 -11.91
N SER A 184 -4.25 -4.61 -13.18
CA SER A 184 -3.38 -4.92 -14.32
C SER A 184 -2.10 -4.08 -14.33
N ASN A 185 -2.17 -2.84 -13.82
CA ASN A 185 -1.02 -1.95 -13.69
C ASN A 185 -1.06 -1.13 -12.40
N PRO A 186 -0.62 -1.71 -11.27
CA PRO A 186 -0.71 -1.05 -9.95
C PRO A 186 0.14 0.22 -9.85
N MET A 187 1.09 0.43 -10.76
CA MET A 187 1.92 1.66 -10.78
C MET A 187 1.14 2.93 -11.13
N HIS A 188 -0.06 2.79 -11.67
CA HIS A 188 -0.92 3.93 -12.00
C HIS A 188 -1.86 4.32 -10.84
N LEU A 189 -1.89 3.54 -9.77
CA LEU A 189 -2.65 3.87 -8.58
C LEU A 189 -2.13 5.18 -7.97
N THR A 190 -3.06 6.06 -7.61
CA THR A 190 -2.74 7.33 -6.97
C THR A 190 -2.87 7.19 -5.46
N SER A 191 -1.81 7.53 -4.72
CA SER A 191 -1.87 7.53 -3.25
C SER A 191 -2.70 8.73 -2.77
N VAL A 192 -3.77 8.46 -2.05
CA VAL A 192 -4.69 9.47 -1.49
C VAL A 192 -4.26 9.90 -0.08
N GLY A 193 -3.47 9.08 0.60
CA GLY A 193 -3.03 9.28 1.99
C GLY A 193 -3.38 8.05 2.81
N ASN A 194 -2.96 7.99 4.08
CA ASN A 194 -3.32 6.94 5.04
C ASN A 194 -3.12 5.49 4.54
N ASN A 195 -2.11 5.24 3.72
CA ASN A 195 -1.87 3.96 3.02
C ASN A 195 -3.00 3.52 2.09
N GLU A 196 -3.78 4.47 1.59
CA GLU A 196 -4.86 4.22 0.65
C GLU A 196 -4.49 4.69 -0.76
N TYR A 197 -5.07 3.98 -1.73
CA TYR A 197 -4.83 4.20 -3.15
C TYR A 197 -6.18 4.34 -3.86
N ALA A 198 -6.26 5.31 -4.76
CA ALA A 198 -7.39 5.46 -5.68
C ALA A 198 -7.02 4.93 -7.05
N ALA A 199 -7.94 4.21 -7.68
CA ALA A 199 -7.79 3.79 -9.07
C ALA A 199 -8.16 4.97 -10.00
N PRO A 200 -7.36 5.27 -11.03
CA PRO A 200 -7.72 6.27 -12.03
C PRO A 200 -8.93 5.81 -12.86
N GLU A 201 -9.65 6.76 -13.44
CA GLU A 201 -10.77 6.47 -14.33
C GLU A 201 -10.37 5.51 -15.46
N GLY A 202 -11.16 4.45 -15.65
CA GLY A 202 -10.93 3.43 -16.68
C GLY A 202 -10.03 2.26 -16.25
N MET A 203 -9.57 2.21 -15.02
CA MET A 203 -8.88 1.05 -14.46
C MET A 203 -9.85 0.24 -13.60
N GLU A 204 -10.26 -0.91 -14.10
CA GLU A 204 -11.16 -1.81 -13.36
C GLU A 204 -10.36 -2.72 -12.43
N PRO A 205 -10.76 -2.83 -11.16
CA PRO A 205 -10.22 -3.81 -10.23
C PRO A 205 -10.65 -5.22 -10.66
N VAL A 206 -9.74 -6.16 -10.53
CA VAL A 206 -10.02 -7.58 -10.79
C VAL A 206 -10.09 -8.30 -9.44
N LEU A 207 -11.24 -8.89 -9.16
CA LEU A 207 -11.43 -9.69 -7.94
C LEU A 207 -10.54 -10.94 -7.98
N VAL A 208 -9.87 -11.22 -6.88
CA VAL A 208 -9.08 -12.45 -6.69
C VAL A 208 -9.94 -13.47 -5.95
N GLU A 209 -10.53 -14.42 -6.66
CA GLU A 209 -11.49 -15.40 -6.12
C GLU A 209 -10.91 -16.28 -4.97
N ARG A 210 -9.59 -16.53 -4.98
CA ARG A 210 -8.89 -17.34 -4.00
C ARG A 210 -7.65 -16.62 -3.46
N ALA A 211 -7.86 -15.43 -2.90
CA ALA A 211 -6.79 -14.66 -2.31
C ALA A 211 -6.20 -15.39 -1.08
N LYS A 212 -4.87 -15.39 -0.98
CA LYS A 212 -4.19 -15.91 0.21
C LYS A 212 -4.22 -14.85 1.30
N ILE A 213 -5.24 -14.89 2.12
CA ILE A 213 -5.40 -14.03 3.30
C ILE A 213 -4.93 -14.82 4.53
N VAL A 214 -4.13 -14.18 5.36
CA VAL A 214 -3.68 -14.71 6.66
C VAL A 214 -4.41 -13.93 7.74
N SER A 215 -5.23 -14.62 8.54
CA SER A 215 -5.92 -14.04 9.70
C SER A 215 -4.96 -13.89 10.88
N SER A 216 -5.27 -12.97 11.79
CA SER A 216 -4.47 -12.65 12.98
C SER A 216 -3.03 -12.28 12.66
N ALA A 217 -2.80 -11.63 11.51
CA ALA A 217 -1.51 -11.18 11.05
C ALA A 217 -1.62 -9.82 10.38
N LEU A 218 -0.56 -9.02 10.48
CA LEU A 218 -0.42 -7.75 9.77
C LEU A 218 0.83 -7.76 8.89
N GLU A 219 0.72 -7.17 7.72
CA GLU A 219 1.85 -6.90 6.86
C GLU A 219 2.60 -5.67 7.37
N ARG A 220 3.87 -5.83 7.72
CA ARG A 220 4.72 -4.72 8.12
C ARG A 220 5.12 -3.86 6.95
N SER A 221 5.52 -2.61 7.25
CA SER A 221 6.08 -1.72 6.24
C SER A 221 7.17 -2.42 5.41
N GLY A 222 7.10 -2.31 4.10
CA GLY A 222 8.14 -2.79 3.18
C GLY A 222 9.43 -1.95 3.21
N THR A 223 9.53 -0.98 4.12
CA THR A 223 10.68 -0.08 4.25
C THR A 223 11.81 -0.74 5.04
N ASP A 224 12.99 -0.84 4.45
CA ASP A 224 14.21 -1.29 5.12
C ASP A 224 14.97 -0.06 5.66
N LEU A 225 14.98 0.10 6.99
CA LEU A 225 15.65 1.19 7.68
C LEU A 225 17.12 1.34 7.27
N SER A 226 17.85 0.22 7.22
CA SER A 226 19.28 0.25 6.94
C SER A 226 19.57 0.75 5.53
N LYS A 227 18.79 0.28 4.55
CA LYS A 227 18.90 0.73 3.16
C LYS A 227 18.55 2.21 2.99
N GLU A 228 17.48 2.66 3.64
CA GLU A 228 17.05 4.06 3.52
C GLU A 228 18.05 5.01 4.21
N MET A 229 18.64 4.61 5.34
CA MET A 229 19.70 5.40 5.98
C MET A 229 20.97 5.50 5.11
N VAL A 230 21.39 4.42 4.47
CA VAL A 230 22.53 4.44 3.54
C VAL A 230 22.23 5.38 2.36
N ARG A 231 21.05 5.26 1.74
CA ARG A 231 20.61 6.14 0.65
C ARG A 231 20.58 7.62 1.05
N MET A 232 20.19 7.90 2.30
CA MET A 232 20.20 9.26 2.84
C MET A 232 21.62 9.82 2.91
N ILE A 233 22.57 9.03 3.44
CA ILE A 233 23.99 9.43 3.54
C ILE A 233 24.59 9.65 2.14
N GLU A 234 24.28 8.79 1.19
CA GLU A 234 24.70 8.96 -0.22
C GLU A 234 24.20 10.27 -0.81
N CYS A 235 22.94 10.62 -0.58
CA CYS A 235 22.39 11.89 -1.04
C CYS A 235 23.01 13.12 -0.39
N GLN A 236 23.46 13.02 0.86
CA GLN A 236 24.12 14.12 1.56
C GLN A 236 25.57 14.35 1.07
N ARG A 237 26.18 13.33 0.46
CA ARG A 237 27.55 13.40 -0.02
C ARG A 237 27.68 13.76 -1.51
N ALA A 238 26.58 13.63 -2.26
CA ALA A 238 26.52 13.96 -3.70
C ALA A 238 26.39 15.47 -3.94
#